data_4bb5c40cb754f4afc72c1f2a37c12757
#
_entry.id   4bb5c40cb754f4afc72c1f2a37c12757
#
_cell.length_a   1.000
_cell.length_b   1.000
_cell.length_c   1.000
_cell.angle_alpha   90.00
_cell.angle_beta   90.00
_cell.angle_gamma   90.00
#
_symmetry.space_group_name_H-M   'P 1'
#
loop_
_entity.id
_entity.type
_entity.pdbx_description
1 polymer ?
#
loop_
_entity_poly.entity_id
_entity_poly.type
_entity_poly.pdbx_seq_one_letter_code
_entity_poly.pdbx_strand_id
1 'polypeptide(L)'
;MTILKRVLLGFLVLAGLFMTGCGPDTIRGKEYPINDEKTVADDADLSIDERVQKIVDAMSDEEKVGQMMMIGIQGTTVTDDTRYMLNQYKAGNIILFDRNMQSQEQVKELTTDLQKENSAKVPLFIAVDEEGGDVVRMKNDLQAPPSQQAVGSSGNPATAKDYAFSVGMQLKGMGINMNFAPVADVSATDSRSYGGNASQVYKFVDAAAYGYEAAHIMYGLKHFPGIGRSAVDSHEASSVITTSKSELFQSDLIPFTKTMASHDTTKFVILVSHLVYTGFDAEHPASLSWPIITDLLRNGLQYKGLIITDDMEMGAVTGQHSFRDLGVMAINAGADIVLICHEYGHEKEVYDGILAALKDGRIPRSRVEDSVKSIVKIKLLHLNEEINN
;
A
#
# COMPACT_ATOMS: atom_id res chain seq x y z
N MET A 1 47.73 -23.69 -42.28
CA MET A 1 47.67 -23.43 -43.75
C MET A 1 46.60 -22.40 -43.96
N THR A 2 47.01 -21.14 -44.02
CA THR A 2 47.19 -20.32 -45.26
C THR A 2 45.81 -19.92 -45.83
N ILE A 3 45.38 -18.70 -46.08
CA ILE A 3 45.96 -17.36 -46.47
C ILE A 3 44.74 -16.40 -46.47
N LEU A 4 44.64 -15.31 -45.78
CA LEU A 4 45.01 -13.90 -46.01
C LEU A 4 44.80 -13.32 -47.43
N LYS A 5 44.00 -12.26 -47.57
CA LYS A 5 44.19 -11.00 -48.38
C LYS A 5 42.87 -10.20 -48.43
N ARG A 6 42.82 -9.05 -47.88
CA ARG A 6 43.05 -7.62 -48.17
C ARG A 6 42.85 -7.20 -49.64
N VAL A 7 42.11 -6.08 -49.86
CA VAL A 7 42.32 -4.89 -50.71
C VAL A 7 41.05 -4.05 -50.65
N LEU A 8 40.91 -2.93 -50.14
CA LEU A 8 41.41 -1.52 -50.27
C LEU A 8 40.85 -0.74 -51.50
N LEU A 9 40.20 0.38 -51.19
CA LEU A 9 40.19 1.72 -51.84
C LEU A 9 39.33 1.96 -53.10
N GLY A 10 38.68 3.12 -53.08
CA GLY A 10 38.21 3.87 -54.26
C GLY A 10 37.27 5.02 -53.93
N PHE A 11 37.83 6.19 -53.63
CA PHE A 11 37.14 7.50 -53.67
C PHE A 11 36.74 7.83 -55.10
N LEU A 12 35.57 8.47 -55.31
CA LEU A 12 35.45 9.54 -56.32
C LEU A 12 34.29 10.48 -55.98
N VAL A 13 34.68 11.75 -55.84
CA VAL A 13 33.85 12.95 -55.80
C VAL A 13 33.50 13.34 -57.21
N LEU A 14 32.25 13.76 -57.52
CA LEU A 14 31.98 14.75 -58.55
C LEU A 14 30.74 15.58 -58.23
N ALA A 15 30.97 16.85 -58.31
CA ALA A 15 29.97 17.93 -58.14
C ALA A 15 29.23 18.23 -59.44
N GLY A 16 28.04 18.83 -59.27
CA GLY A 16 27.60 19.86 -60.24
C GLY A 16 26.24 19.74 -60.86
N LEU A 17 25.43 20.66 -60.58
CA LEU A 17 24.70 21.65 -61.34
C LEU A 17 23.15 21.64 -61.19
N PHE A 18 22.72 22.85 -60.93
CA PHE A 18 21.38 23.42 -60.92
C PHE A 18 20.40 22.99 -62.01
N MET A 19 19.12 22.83 -61.63
CA MET A 19 18.01 23.39 -62.41
C MET A 19 16.82 23.75 -61.47
N THR A 20 16.32 24.95 -61.67
CA THR A 20 15.14 25.62 -61.09
C THR A 20 13.84 25.03 -61.59
N GLY A 21 12.84 24.90 -60.72
CA GLY A 21 11.47 24.61 -61.12
C GLY A 21 10.45 24.94 -60.01
N CYS A 22 9.56 25.86 -60.30
CA CYS A 22 8.54 26.46 -59.45
C CYS A 22 7.65 25.47 -58.66
N GLY A 23 7.20 25.94 -57.47
CA GLY A 23 6.30 25.28 -56.53
C GLY A 23 4.84 25.09 -57.02
N PRO A 24 3.94 24.61 -56.18
CA PRO A 24 3.33 25.45 -55.14
C PRO A 24 2.95 24.73 -53.82
N ASP A 25 2.54 25.59 -52.92
CA ASP A 25 1.69 25.38 -51.73
C ASP A 25 2.26 24.69 -50.50
N THR A 26 2.77 25.55 -49.64
CA THR A 26 3.02 25.40 -48.20
C THR A 26 1.75 25.08 -47.42
N ILE A 27 1.64 23.85 -46.95
CA ILE A 27 0.81 23.58 -45.78
C ILE A 27 1.70 23.95 -44.55
N ARG A 28 1.42 25.10 -43.93
CA ARG A 28 1.97 25.49 -42.65
C ARG A 28 1.58 24.45 -41.61
N GLY A 29 2.50 23.59 -41.21
CA GLY A 29 2.42 22.85 -39.96
C GLY A 29 2.36 23.87 -38.83
N LYS A 30 1.28 23.82 -38.02
CA LYS A 30 1.25 24.49 -36.73
C LYS A 30 2.33 23.84 -35.87
N GLU A 31 3.40 24.57 -35.61
CA GLU A 31 4.27 24.29 -34.48
C GLU A 31 3.47 24.43 -33.22
N TYR A 32 3.20 23.32 -32.55
CA TYR A 32 2.76 23.35 -31.15
C TYR A 32 4.02 23.65 -30.32
N PRO A 33 4.00 24.67 -29.45
CA PRO A 33 5.10 24.89 -28.55
C PRO A 33 5.18 23.71 -27.57
N ILE A 34 6.25 22.93 -27.66
CA ILE A 34 6.65 21.99 -26.61
C ILE A 34 7.16 22.87 -25.47
N ASN A 35 6.29 23.13 -24.51
CA ASN A 35 6.57 23.93 -23.30
C ASN A 35 6.58 23.00 -22.10
N ASP A 36 7.41 21.94 -22.11
CA ASP A 36 7.51 20.96 -21.02
C ASP A 36 8.87 20.92 -20.30
N GLU A 37 9.84 21.73 -20.72
CA GLU A 37 11.13 21.77 -20.00
C GLU A 37 11.14 22.71 -18.77
N LYS A 38 10.12 23.55 -18.58
CA LYS A 38 10.08 24.51 -17.45
C LYS A 38 9.48 23.93 -16.15
N THR A 39 8.73 22.85 -16.22
CA THR A 39 8.03 22.29 -15.05
C THR A 39 8.92 21.38 -14.21
N VAL A 40 9.94 20.74 -14.78
CA VAL A 40 10.82 19.81 -14.05
C VAL A 40 11.90 20.55 -13.26
N ALA A 41 12.37 21.71 -13.73
CA ALA A 41 13.39 22.50 -13.04
C ALA A 41 12.84 23.24 -11.80
N ASP A 42 11.56 23.61 -11.79
CA ASP A 42 10.93 24.35 -10.69
C ASP A 42 10.62 23.49 -9.45
N ASP A 43 10.58 22.15 -9.57
CA ASP A 43 10.26 21.26 -8.46
C ASP A 43 11.48 20.75 -7.69
N ALA A 44 12.69 20.91 -8.23
CA ALA A 44 13.93 20.43 -7.61
C ALA A 44 14.30 21.20 -6.31
N ASP A 45 13.86 22.45 -6.19
CA ASP A 45 14.14 23.30 -5.03
C ASP A 45 13.06 23.24 -3.95
N LEU A 46 11.92 22.57 -4.21
CA LEU A 46 10.82 22.47 -3.26
C LEU A 46 11.09 21.41 -2.18
N SER A 47 10.80 21.75 -0.93
CA SER A 47 10.74 20.75 0.15
C SER A 47 9.69 19.67 -0.14
N ILE A 48 9.82 18.51 0.51
CA ILE A 48 8.86 17.41 0.35
C ILE A 48 7.42 17.89 0.67
N ASP A 49 7.24 18.72 1.69
CA ASP A 49 5.92 19.21 2.08
C ASP A 49 5.33 20.18 1.05
N GLU A 50 6.14 21.03 0.42
CA GLU A 50 5.71 21.90 -0.67
C GLU A 50 5.33 21.10 -1.92
N ARG A 51 6.10 20.07 -2.26
CA ARG A 51 5.76 19.14 -3.36
C ARG A 51 4.46 18.42 -3.10
N VAL A 52 4.26 17.89 -1.89
CA VAL A 52 3.01 17.25 -1.45
C VAL A 52 1.83 18.22 -1.59
N GLN A 53 1.97 19.43 -1.07
CA GLN A 53 0.91 20.46 -1.14
C GLN A 53 0.54 20.75 -2.60
N LYS A 54 1.54 20.99 -3.47
CA LYS A 54 1.34 21.25 -4.91
C LYS A 54 0.59 20.11 -5.61
N ILE A 55 0.96 18.84 -5.32
CA ILE A 55 0.31 17.66 -5.90
C ILE A 55 -1.14 17.56 -5.41
N VAL A 56 -1.38 17.71 -4.11
CA VAL A 56 -2.71 17.57 -3.51
C VAL A 56 -3.64 18.70 -3.94
N ASP A 57 -3.14 19.95 -4.07
CA ASP A 57 -3.93 21.08 -4.58
C ASP A 57 -4.36 20.90 -6.04
N ALA A 58 -3.57 20.16 -6.82
CA ALA A 58 -3.89 19.85 -8.21
C ALA A 58 -4.79 18.62 -8.40
N MET A 59 -5.15 17.91 -7.31
CA MET A 59 -6.06 16.76 -7.35
C MET A 59 -7.52 17.19 -7.26
N SER A 60 -8.38 16.59 -8.09
CA SER A 60 -9.84 16.67 -7.94
C SER A 60 -10.31 15.90 -6.68
N ASP A 61 -11.57 16.09 -6.29
CA ASP A 61 -12.17 15.33 -5.19
C ASP A 61 -12.18 13.83 -5.49
N GLU A 62 -12.42 13.46 -6.75
CA GLU A 62 -12.40 12.09 -7.25
C GLU A 62 -11.01 11.46 -7.10
N GLU A 63 -9.96 12.19 -7.46
CA GLU A 63 -8.57 11.74 -7.30
C GLU A 63 -8.18 11.62 -5.82
N LYS A 64 -8.59 12.56 -4.99
CA LYS A 64 -8.35 12.52 -3.53
C LYS A 64 -9.00 11.30 -2.89
N VAL A 65 -10.26 11.02 -3.20
CA VAL A 65 -10.98 9.84 -2.70
C VAL A 65 -10.31 8.56 -3.22
N GLY A 66 -9.91 8.51 -4.49
CA GLY A 66 -9.19 7.38 -5.05
C GLY A 66 -7.90 7.05 -4.33
N GLN A 67 -7.14 8.07 -3.87
CA GLN A 67 -5.93 7.84 -3.07
C GLN A 67 -6.23 7.19 -1.71
N MET A 68 -7.43 7.37 -1.17
CA MET A 68 -7.86 6.79 0.10
C MET A 68 -8.44 5.37 -0.07
N MET A 69 -8.44 4.81 -1.27
CA MET A 69 -8.92 3.46 -1.57
C MET A 69 -7.74 2.51 -1.82
N MET A 70 -7.76 1.33 -1.19
CA MET A 70 -6.93 0.18 -1.59
C MET A 70 -7.86 -0.94 -2.03
N ILE A 71 -7.72 -1.37 -3.28
CA ILE A 71 -8.63 -2.31 -3.91
C ILE A 71 -7.93 -3.60 -4.32
N GLY A 72 -8.68 -4.72 -4.27
CA GLY A 72 -8.24 -5.95 -4.90
C GLY A 72 -8.54 -5.94 -6.40
N ILE A 73 -7.90 -6.83 -7.14
CA ILE A 73 -8.15 -6.99 -8.57
C ILE A 73 -8.41 -8.46 -8.92
N GLN A 74 -9.00 -8.68 -10.10
CA GLN A 74 -9.25 -10.02 -10.61
C GLN A 74 -8.26 -10.38 -11.73
N GLY A 75 -7.85 -11.66 -11.75
CA GLY A 75 -6.97 -12.19 -12.78
C GLY A 75 -5.49 -11.86 -12.60
N THR A 76 -4.69 -12.35 -13.53
CA THR A 76 -3.21 -12.30 -13.52
C THR A 76 -2.63 -11.24 -14.45
N THR A 77 -3.47 -10.47 -15.10
CA THR A 77 -3.14 -9.35 -16.00
C THR A 77 -4.09 -8.19 -15.75
N VAL A 78 -3.74 -6.99 -16.21
CA VAL A 78 -4.64 -5.84 -16.14
C VAL A 78 -5.84 -6.04 -17.08
N THR A 79 -7.02 -6.26 -16.49
CA THR A 79 -8.28 -6.45 -17.20
C THR A 79 -8.95 -5.10 -17.52
N ASP A 80 -10.02 -5.13 -18.34
CA ASP A 80 -10.80 -3.91 -18.62
C ASP A 80 -11.48 -3.38 -17.36
N ASP A 81 -11.93 -4.26 -16.45
CA ASP A 81 -12.48 -3.86 -15.16
C ASP A 81 -11.41 -3.20 -14.28
N THR A 82 -10.19 -3.76 -14.22
CA THR A 82 -9.07 -3.14 -13.51
C THR A 82 -8.75 -1.75 -14.08
N ARG A 83 -8.68 -1.61 -15.42
CA ARG A 83 -8.50 -0.29 -16.07
C ARG A 83 -9.61 0.68 -15.72
N TYR A 84 -10.86 0.18 -15.68
CA TYR A 84 -12.01 1.00 -15.30
C TYR A 84 -11.87 1.52 -13.86
N MET A 85 -11.49 0.66 -12.91
CA MET A 85 -11.26 1.07 -11.51
C MET A 85 -10.14 2.11 -11.39
N LEU A 86 -9.02 1.92 -12.07
CA LEU A 86 -7.90 2.87 -12.06
C LEU A 86 -8.26 4.21 -12.72
N ASN A 87 -9.06 4.21 -13.79
CA ASN A 87 -9.34 5.40 -14.58
C ASN A 87 -10.59 6.16 -14.13
N GLN A 88 -11.66 5.48 -13.69
CA GLN A 88 -12.90 6.12 -13.26
C GLN A 88 -12.91 6.41 -11.76
N TYR A 89 -12.46 5.46 -10.95
CA TYR A 89 -12.44 5.61 -9.49
C TYR A 89 -11.10 6.09 -8.96
N LYS A 90 -10.09 6.26 -9.85
CA LYS A 90 -8.77 6.80 -9.48
C LYS A 90 -8.12 6.05 -8.33
N ALA A 91 -8.40 4.73 -8.22
CA ALA A 91 -7.86 3.90 -7.15
C ALA A 91 -6.34 4.07 -7.05
N GLY A 92 -5.89 4.54 -5.89
CA GLY A 92 -4.49 4.90 -5.66
C GLY A 92 -3.65 3.75 -5.12
N ASN A 93 -4.27 2.64 -4.69
CA ASN A 93 -3.56 1.54 -4.06
C ASN A 93 -4.21 0.21 -4.44
N ILE A 94 -3.39 -0.83 -4.60
CA ILE A 94 -3.80 -2.18 -5.01
C ILE A 94 -3.32 -3.18 -3.96
N ILE A 95 -4.13 -4.20 -3.69
CA ILE A 95 -3.72 -5.40 -2.96
C ILE A 95 -3.83 -6.62 -3.86
N LEU A 96 -2.80 -7.46 -3.85
CA LEU A 96 -2.73 -8.69 -4.63
C LEU A 96 -2.93 -9.92 -3.75
N PHE A 97 -3.59 -10.92 -4.30
CA PHE A 97 -3.86 -12.22 -3.69
C PHE A 97 -3.32 -13.36 -4.55
N ASP A 98 -3.42 -14.58 -4.06
CA ASP A 98 -3.05 -15.80 -4.78
C ASP A 98 -3.72 -15.91 -6.17
N ARG A 99 -4.96 -15.43 -6.32
CA ARG A 99 -5.66 -15.36 -7.63
C ARG A 99 -4.96 -14.49 -8.68
N ASN A 100 -4.03 -13.63 -8.25
CA ASN A 100 -3.29 -12.72 -9.12
C ASN A 100 -1.87 -13.23 -9.44
N MET A 101 -1.44 -14.37 -8.86
CA MET A 101 -0.04 -14.77 -8.82
C MET A 101 0.17 -16.17 -9.41
N GLN A 102 1.00 -16.28 -10.45
CA GLN A 102 1.39 -17.54 -11.08
C GLN A 102 2.90 -17.78 -11.01
N SER A 103 3.71 -16.76 -11.31
CA SER A 103 5.17 -16.78 -11.19
C SER A 103 5.69 -15.39 -10.87
N GLN A 104 6.95 -15.28 -10.43
CA GLN A 104 7.58 -13.99 -10.13
C GLN A 104 7.63 -13.08 -11.36
N GLU A 105 7.92 -13.65 -12.55
CA GLU A 105 7.92 -12.91 -13.81
C GLU A 105 6.54 -12.36 -14.16
N GLN A 106 5.50 -13.21 -14.04
CA GLN A 106 4.12 -12.77 -14.34
C GLN A 106 3.68 -11.66 -13.37
N VAL A 107 3.99 -11.77 -12.08
CA VAL A 107 3.63 -10.71 -11.11
C VAL A 107 4.38 -9.43 -11.40
N LYS A 108 5.65 -9.49 -11.80
CA LYS A 108 6.43 -8.32 -12.21
C LYS A 108 5.83 -7.64 -13.44
N GLU A 109 5.35 -8.39 -14.41
CA GLU A 109 4.64 -7.84 -15.58
C GLU A 109 3.34 -7.18 -15.14
N LEU A 110 2.54 -7.85 -14.30
CA LEU A 110 1.28 -7.30 -13.77
C LEU A 110 1.50 -5.98 -13.03
N THR A 111 2.46 -5.92 -12.09
CA THR A 111 2.75 -4.71 -11.31
C THR A 111 3.27 -3.57 -12.18
N THR A 112 4.10 -3.88 -13.18
CA THR A 112 4.57 -2.92 -14.17
C THR A 112 3.41 -2.33 -14.98
N ASP A 113 2.51 -3.18 -15.46
CA ASP A 113 1.34 -2.73 -16.22
C ASP A 113 0.35 -1.94 -15.35
N LEU A 114 0.16 -2.32 -14.07
CA LEU A 114 -0.64 -1.54 -13.12
C LEU A 114 -0.08 -0.12 -12.93
N GLN A 115 1.23 0.02 -12.72
CA GLN A 115 1.87 1.33 -12.61
C GLN A 115 1.74 2.15 -13.89
N LYS A 116 1.85 1.51 -15.05
CA LYS A 116 1.71 2.16 -16.36
C LYS A 116 0.28 2.63 -16.64
N GLU A 117 -0.73 1.84 -16.27
CA GLU A 117 -2.16 2.20 -16.41
C GLU A 117 -2.61 3.23 -15.36
N ASN A 118 -1.82 3.46 -14.33
CA ASN A 118 -2.12 4.44 -13.29
C ASN A 118 -2.13 5.86 -13.87
N SER A 119 -3.30 6.47 -13.92
CA SER A 119 -3.48 7.85 -14.39
C SER A 119 -3.22 8.92 -13.31
N ALA A 120 -2.95 8.50 -12.07
CA ALA A 120 -2.65 9.41 -10.97
C ALA A 120 -1.24 9.99 -11.09
N LYS A 121 -1.02 11.16 -10.47
CA LYS A 121 0.27 11.87 -10.46
C LYS A 121 1.31 11.26 -9.51
N VAL A 122 0.92 10.25 -8.76
CA VAL A 122 1.75 9.55 -7.80
C VAL A 122 1.65 8.03 -8.02
N PRO A 123 2.71 7.25 -7.75
CA PRO A 123 2.72 5.81 -7.98
C PRO A 123 1.68 5.09 -7.10
N LEU A 124 1.30 3.88 -7.51
CA LEU A 124 0.46 3.00 -6.70
C LEU A 124 1.26 2.40 -5.54
N PHE A 125 0.65 2.32 -4.34
CA PHE A 125 1.03 1.23 -3.46
C PHE A 125 0.50 -0.08 -4.05
N ILE A 126 1.36 -1.09 -4.09
CA ILE A 126 1.00 -2.46 -4.47
C ILE A 126 1.36 -3.35 -3.29
N ALA A 127 0.34 -3.83 -2.60
CA ALA A 127 0.44 -4.57 -1.36
C ALA A 127 0.16 -6.06 -1.52
N VAL A 128 0.60 -6.84 -0.55
CA VAL A 128 0.33 -8.28 -0.42
C VAL A 128 0.33 -8.68 1.06
N ASP A 129 -0.32 -9.80 1.40
CA ASP A 129 -0.17 -10.51 2.68
C ASP A 129 0.80 -11.69 2.52
N GLU A 130 2.06 -11.47 2.70
CA GLU A 130 3.08 -12.52 2.65
C GLU A 130 3.68 -12.70 4.05
N GLU A 131 2.94 -13.39 4.93
CA GLU A 131 3.29 -13.56 6.35
C GLU A 131 4.22 -14.75 6.58
N GLY A 132 4.10 -15.76 5.72
CA GLY A 132 4.66 -17.09 5.92
C GLY A 132 3.64 -18.07 6.53
N GLY A 133 4.05 -19.32 6.65
CA GLY A 133 3.18 -20.39 7.18
C GLY A 133 1.92 -20.57 6.34
N ASP A 134 0.76 -20.34 6.96
CA ASP A 134 -0.54 -20.54 6.32
C ASP A 134 -0.94 -19.36 5.39
N VAL A 135 -0.35 -18.18 5.60
CA VAL A 135 -0.64 -16.97 4.82
C VAL A 135 0.51 -16.67 3.87
N VAL A 136 0.48 -17.34 2.74
CA VAL A 136 1.41 -17.25 1.62
C VAL A 136 0.61 -17.14 0.33
N ARG A 137 0.83 -16.10 -0.46
CA ARG A 137 0.08 -15.88 -1.71
C ARG A 137 0.74 -16.56 -2.91
N MET A 138 2.06 -16.58 -2.95
CA MET A 138 2.81 -17.25 -4.03
C MET A 138 3.46 -18.55 -3.55
N LYS A 139 2.64 -19.57 -3.32
CA LYS A 139 3.04 -20.84 -2.68
C LYS A 139 4.11 -21.63 -3.44
N ASN A 140 4.19 -21.49 -4.76
CA ASN A 140 5.01 -22.36 -5.59
C ASN A 140 6.34 -21.73 -6.02
N ASP A 141 6.50 -20.43 -5.93
CA ASP A 141 7.62 -19.70 -6.55
C ASP A 141 8.33 -18.72 -5.60
N LEU A 142 7.81 -18.52 -4.40
CA LEU A 142 8.40 -17.68 -3.38
C LEU A 142 8.97 -18.54 -2.25
N GLN A 143 10.16 -18.20 -1.77
CA GLN A 143 10.73 -18.83 -0.57
C GLN A 143 10.05 -18.23 0.68
N ALA A 144 8.84 -18.71 0.96
CA ALA A 144 8.09 -18.28 2.11
C ALA A 144 8.73 -18.74 3.42
N PRO A 145 8.70 -17.90 4.48
CA PRO A 145 9.11 -18.30 5.80
C PRO A 145 8.15 -19.34 6.41
N PRO A 146 8.59 -20.07 7.43
CA PRO A 146 7.68 -20.80 8.30
C PRO A 146 6.66 -19.88 8.97
N SER A 147 5.65 -20.44 9.64
CA SER A 147 4.72 -19.65 10.44
C SER A 147 5.46 -18.78 11.48
N GLN A 148 4.92 -17.61 11.79
CA GLN A 148 5.51 -16.74 12.81
C GLN A 148 5.64 -17.44 14.16
N GLN A 149 4.72 -18.35 14.51
CA GLN A 149 4.80 -19.17 15.71
C GLN A 149 6.03 -20.10 15.69
N ALA A 150 6.31 -20.74 14.57
CA ALA A 150 7.52 -21.56 14.43
C ALA A 150 8.79 -20.71 14.52
N VAL A 151 8.81 -19.54 13.91
CA VAL A 151 9.93 -18.58 14.01
C VAL A 151 10.09 -18.11 15.46
N GLY A 152 8.99 -17.72 16.13
CA GLY A 152 9.00 -17.29 17.54
C GLY A 152 9.50 -18.38 18.50
N SER A 153 9.14 -19.63 18.22
CA SER A 153 9.58 -20.82 18.99
C SER A 153 11.08 -21.10 18.87
N SER A 154 11.74 -20.56 17.84
CA SER A 154 13.21 -20.67 17.72
C SER A 154 13.97 -19.95 18.84
N GLY A 155 13.34 -18.98 19.49
CA GLY A 155 13.95 -18.12 20.50
C GLY A 155 14.98 -17.12 19.93
N ASN A 156 15.19 -17.09 18.62
CA ASN A 156 16.18 -16.22 17.95
C ASN A 156 15.51 -15.16 17.05
N PRO A 157 15.37 -13.91 17.49
CA PRO A 157 14.76 -12.85 16.68
C PRO A 157 15.49 -12.55 15.35
N ALA A 158 16.80 -12.83 15.25
CA ALA A 158 17.53 -12.63 13.99
C ALA A 158 16.92 -13.44 12.85
N THR A 159 16.32 -14.60 13.13
CA THR A 159 15.62 -15.41 12.13
C THR A 159 14.44 -14.66 11.51
N ALA A 160 13.68 -13.89 12.30
CA ALA A 160 12.59 -13.06 11.77
C ALA A 160 13.12 -11.95 10.87
N LYS A 161 14.25 -11.32 11.24
CA LYS A 161 14.91 -10.32 10.39
C LYS A 161 15.34 -10.91 9.05
N ASP A 162 15.98 -12.08 9.06
CA ASP A 162 16.50 -12.71 7.86
C ASP A 162 15.36 -13.13 6.91
N TYR A 163 14.28 -13.67 7.44
CA TYR A 163 13.08 -14.00 6.65
C TYR A 163 12.41 -12.74 6.10
N ALA A 164 12.21 -11.70 6.91
CA ALA A 164 11.59 -10.45 6.46
C ALA A 164 12.42 -9.79 5.35
N PHE A 165 13.76 -9.79 5.47
CA PHE A 165 14.65 -9.31 4.43
C PHE A 165 14.51 -10.13 3.14
N SER A 166 14.55 -11.47 3.24
CA SER A 166 14.45 -12.36 2.08
C SER A 166 13.12 -12.18 1.35
N VAL A 167 11.99 -12.18 2.08
CA VAL A 167 10.66 -11.95 1.51
C VAL A 167 10.57 -10.57 0.90
N GLY A 168 11.03 -9.53 1.61
CA GLY A 168 11.02 -8.16 1.12
C GLY A 168 11.78 -7.99 -0.20
N MET A 169 12.95 -8.61 -0.34
CA MET A 169 13.74 -8.59 -1.59
C MET A 169 13.01 -9.30 -2.74
N GLN A 170 12.36 -10.43 -2.48
CA GLN A 170 11.58 -11.14 -3.50
C GLN A 170 10.37 -10.32 -3.94
N LEU A 171 9.60 -9.75 -3.00
CA LEU A 171 8.45 -8.89 -3.29
C LEU A 171 8.85 -7.65 -4.09
N LYS A 172 9.92 -6.98 -3.68
CA LYS A 172 10.48 -5.83 -4.41
C LYS A 172 10.88 -6.20 -5.84
N GLY A 173 11.50 -7.36 -6.03
CA GLY A 173 11.85 -7.87 -7.37
C GLY A 173 10.67 -8.07 -8.30
N MET A 174 9.47 -8.24 -7.74
CA MET A 174 8.19 -8.35 -8.44
C MET A 174 7.44 -7.01 -8.55
N GLY A 175 8.01 -5.88 -8.11
CA GLY A 175 7.35 -4.57 -8.12
C GLY A 175 6.28 -4.41 -7.06
N ILE A 176 6.19 -5.32 -6.07
CA ILE A 176 5.38 -5.16 -4.87
C ILE A 176 6.15 -4.29 -3.89
N ASN A 177 5.53 -3.23 -3.36
CA ASN A 177 6.20 -2.23 -2.55
C ASN A 177 5.69 -2.13 -1.11
N MET A 178 4.72 -2.98 -0.74
CA MET A 178 4.18 -3.06 0.62
C MET A 178 3.83 -4.50 0.99
N ASN A 179 4.22 -4.96 2.18
CA ASN A 179 3.81 -6.25 2.71
C ASN A 179 3.03 -6.09 4.01
N PHE A 180 1.81 -6.63 4.11
CA PHE A 180 1.01 -6.62 5.33
C PHE A 180 1.48 -7.71 6.31
N ALA A 181 2.72 -7.60 6.72
CA ALA A 181 3.42 -8.38 7.75
C ALA A 181 4.49 -7.48 8.39
N PRO A 182 4.93 -7.76 9.62
CA PRO A 182 4.60 -8.92 10.45
C PRO A 182 3.29 -8.78 11.20
N VAL A 183 2.71 -9.91 11.62
CA VAL A 183 1.62 -9.94 12.59
C VAL A 183 2.18 -9.63 13.98
N ALA A 184 1.60 -8.62 14.63
CA ALA A 184 2.03 -8.13 15.94
C ALA A 184 1.11 -8.58 17.09
N ASP A 185 0.13 -9.44 16.79
CA ASP A 185 -0.81 -9.98 17.75
C ASP A 185 -0.10 -10.90 18.77
N VAL A 186 -0.54 -10.85 20.02
CA VAL A 186 0.02 -11.66 21.12
C VAL A 186 -0.88 -12.86 21.35
N SER A 187 -0.48 -14.05 20.88
CA SER A 187 -1.24 -15.29 21.04
C SER A 187 -0.31 -16.50 21.22
N ALA A 188 -0.65 -17.37 22.16
CA ALA A 188 0.08 -18.62 22.39
C ALA A 188 -0.35 -19.74 21.42
N THR A 189 -1.51 -19.61 20.80
CA THR A 189 -2.16 -20.68 20.03
C THR A 189 -2.31 -20.37 18.56
N ASP A 190 -2.21 -19.11 18.15
CA ASP A 190 -2.30 -18.68 16.75
C ASP A 190 -0.96 -18.91 16.04
N SER A 191 -0.99 -19.67 14.93
CA SER A 191 0.20 -19.93 14.09
C SER A 191 0.79 -18.64 13.48
N ARG A 192 -0.01 -17.59 13.36
CA ARG A 192 0.39 -16.29 12.81
C ARG A 192 1.10 -15.40 13.84
N SER A 193 1.03 -15.70 15.15
CA SER A 193 1.69 -14.94 16.22
C SER A 193 3.10 -15.47 16.53
N TYR A 194 4.04 -14.59 16.87
CA TYR A 194 5.35 -14.99 17.39
C TYR A 194 5.31 -15.57 18.80
N GLY A 195 4.15 -15.57 19.47
CA GLY A 195 3.95 -16.22 20.76
C GLY A 195 3.02 -15.51 21.72
N GLY A 196 2.79 -16.12 22.88
CA GLY A 196 1.87 -15.62 23.91
C GLY A 196 2.48 -14.58 24.90
N ASN A 197 3.74 -14.20 24.71
CA ASN A 197 4.39 -13.19 25.55
C ASN A 197 4.65 -11.91 24.77
N ALA A 198 4.06 -10.81 25.21
CA ALA A 198 4.12 -9.52 24.51
C ALA A 198 5.56 -8.99 24.29
N SER A 199 6.47 -9.20 25.26
CA SER A 199 7.87 -8.83 25.09
C SER A 199 8.61 -9.70 24.09
N GLN A 200 8.25 -10.96 23.98
CA GLN A 200 8.77 -11.86 22.95
C GLN A 200 8.26 -11.42 21.57
N VAL A 201 6.94 -11.27 21.42
CA VAL A 201 6.33 -10.80 20.16
C VAL A 201 6.99 -9.51 19.69
N TYR A 202 7.14 -8.51 20.58
CA TYR A 202 7.84 -7.27 20.22
C TYR A 202 9.25 -7.52 19.68
N LYS A 203 10.07 -8.37 20.31
CA LYS A 203 11.44 -8.62 19.84
C LYS A 203 11.50 -9.19 18.43
N PHE A 204 10.54 -10.05 18.07
CA PHE A 204 10.47 -10.63 16.74
C PHE A 204 9.89 -9.67 15.72
N VAL A 205 8.87 -8.89 16.08
CA VAL A 205 8.30 -7.80 15.26
C VAL A 205 9.36 -6.74 14.96
N ASP A 206 10.09 -6.29 15.98
CA ASP A 206 11.20 -5.33 15.86
C ASP A 206 12.30 -5.85 14.91
N ALA A 207 12.68 -7.11 15.05
CA ALA A 207 13.67 -7.74 14.16
C ALA A 207 13.15 -7.86 12.71
N ALA A 208 11.88 -8.25 12.51
CA ALA A 208 11.27 -8.32 11.19
C ALA A 208 11.19 -6.92 10.54
N ALA A 209 10.83 -5.88 11.30
CA ALA A 209 10.81 -4.50 10.85
C ALA A 209 12.19 -4.08 10.29
N TYR A 210 13.29 -4.35 11.01
CA TYR A 210 14.63 -4.12 10.46
C TYR A 210 14.92 -4.91 9.18
N GLY A 211 14.35 -6.10 9.02
CA GLY A 211 14.48 -6.90 7.80
C GLY A 211 13.80 -6.24 6.60
N TYR A 212 12.54 -5.82 6.75
CA TYR A 212 11.81 -5.11 5.70
C TYR A 212 12.44 -3.77 5.36
N GLU A 213 12.89 -3.01 6.36
CA GLU A 213 13.59 -1.75 6.13
C GLU A 213 14.90 -1.94 5.34
N ALA A 214 15.66 -2.99 5.65
CA ALA A 214 16.88 -3.33 4.90
C ALA A 214 16.59 -3.76 3.46
N ALA A 215 15.42 -4.34 3.19
CA ALA A 215 14.95 -4.67 1.84
C ALA A 215 14.36 -3.46 1.10
N HIS A 216 14.21 -2.31 1.77
CA HIS A 216 13.55 -1.12 1.23
C HIS A 216 12.13 -1.39 0.73
N ILE A 217 11.33 -2.12 1.51
CA ILE A 217 9.91 -2.35 1.28
C ILE A 217 9.10 -1.84 2.49
N MET A 218 7.95 -1.25 2.23
CA MET A 218 7.04 -0.88 3.30
C MET A 218 6.44 -2.13 3.94
N TYR A 219 6.13 -2.06 5.24
CA TYR A 219 5.54 -3.18 5.96
C TYR A 219 4.32 -2.75 6.79
N GLY A 220 3.47 -3.71 7.17
CA GLY A 220 2.25 -3.46 7.92
C GLY A 220 2.23 -4.19 9.25
N LEU A 221 2.06 -3.46 10.36
CA LEU A 221 1.77 -4.07 11.66
C LEU A 221 0.28 -4.34 11.79
N LYS A 222 -0.09 -5.57 12.11
CA LYS A 222 -1.48 -6.00 12.21
C LYS A 222 -1.70 -7.00 13.35
N HIS A 223 -2.89 -7.02 13.88
CA HIS A 223 -4.10 -6.24 13.60
C HIS A 223 -4.40 -5.34 14.81
N PHE A 224 -4.14 -4.06 14.71
CA PHE A 224 -4.28 -3.11 15.82
C PHE A 224 -5.73 -3.07 16.34
N PRO A 225 -5.96 -3.03 17.67
CA PRO A 225 -5.04 -2.97 18.80
C PRO A 225 -4.52 -4.34 19.31
N GLY A 226 -4.74 -5.44 18.60
CA GLY A 226 -4.29 -6.80 18.87
C GLY A 226 -5.44 -7.78 18.99
N ILE A 227 -5.52 -8.75 18.05
CA ILE A 227 -6.63 -9.74 17.98
C ILE A 227 -6.31 -11.07 18.69
N GLY A 228 -5.13 -11.22 19.27
CA GLY A 228 -4.66 -12.49 19.81
C GLY A 228 -5.50 -13.08 20.96
N ARG A 229 -6.45 -12.33 21.50
CA ARG A 229 -7.43 -12.78 22.52
C ARG A 229 -8.76 -13.20 21.92
N SER A 230 -8.96 -13.05 20.59
CA SER A 230 -10.20 -13.47 19.96
C SER A 230 -10.36 -14.98 20.03
N ALA A 231 -11.57 -15.41 20.39
CA ALA A 231 -11.94 -16.83 20.35
C ALA A 231 -12.64 -17.20 19.02
N VAL A 232 -12.92 -16.22 18.16
CA VAL A 232 -13.65 -16.38 16.90
C VAL A 232 -12.84 -15.80 15.77
N ASP A 233 -12.85 -16.46 14.61
CA ASP A 233 -12.27 -15.91 13.40
C ASP A 233 -13.05 -14.67 12.93
N SER A 234 -12.37 -13.55 12.81
CA SER A 234 -12.96 -12.26 12.38
C SER A 234 -13.48 -12.27 10.94
N HIS A 235 -13.08 -13.26 10.12
CA HIS A 235 -13.65 -13.46 8.79
C HIS A 235 -15.10 -13.97 8.85
N GLU A 236 -15.48 -14.68 9.91
CA GLU A 236 -16.82 -15.29 10.02
C GLU A 236 -17.80 -14.42 10.80
N ALA A 237 -17.35 -13.78 11.89
CA ALA A 237 -18.23 -13.00 12.75
C ALA A 237 -17.48 -11.92 13.56
N SER A 238 -18.25 -10.92 14.02
CA SER A 238 -17.74 -9.94 14.98
C SER A 238 -17.41 -10.61 16.31
N SER A 239 -16.22 -10.34 16.84
CA SER A 239 -15.78 -10.78 18.15
C SER A 239 -15.60 -9.58 19.09
N VAL A 240 -15.92 -9.77 20.35
CA VAL A 240 -15.86 -8.73 21.37
C VAL A 240 -14.75 -9.03 22.38
N ILE A 241 -13.81 -8.12 22.49
CA ILE A 241 -12.72 -8.16 23.48
C ILE A 241 -13.15 -7.34 24.68
N THR A 242 -13.38 -8.01 25.81
CA THR A 242 -13.81 -7.39 27.06
C THR A 242 -12.67 -7.00 27.99
N THR A 243 -11.42 -7.20 27.52
CA THR A 243 -10.20 -6.87 28.28
C THR A 243 -10.13 -5.37 28.57
N SER A 244 -9.76 -5.03 29.79
CA SER A 244 -9.63 -3.65 30.22
C SER A 244 -8.54 -2.88 29.45
N LYS A 245 -8.70 -1.56 29.33
CA LYS A 245 -7.70 -0.66 28.76
C LYS A 245 -6.29 -0.90 29.35
N SER A 246 -6.23 -1.02 30.69
CA SER A 246 -4.96 -1.20 31.40
C SER A 246 -4.26 -2.50 31.00
N GLU A 247 -5.01 -3.59 30.86
CA GLU A 247 -4.45 -4.89 30.46
C GLU A 247 -4.01 -4.89 28.99
N LEU A 248 -4.76 -4.24 28.09
CA LEU A 248 -4.36 -4.08 26.69
C LEU A 248 -3.04 -3.31 26.57
N PHE A 249 -2.84 -2.25 27.36
CA PHE A 249 -1.56 -1.51 27.41
C PHE A 249 -0.41 -2.33 27.98
N GLN A 250 -0.68 -3.28 28.87
CA GLN A 250 0.33 -4.13 29.49
C GLN A 250 0.66 -5.38 28.68
N SER A 251 -0.09 -5.67 27.61
CA SER A 251 0.05 -6.86 26.78
C SER A 251 -0.07 -6.54 25.30
N ASP A 252 -1.28 -6.51 24.77
CA ASP A 252 -1.59 -6.55 23.34
C ASP A 252 -1.04 -5.34 22.56
N LEU A 253 -1.00 -4.18 23.19
CA LEU A 253 -0.46 -2.95 22.62
C LEU A 253 1.07 -2.83 22.68
N ILE A 254 1.76 -3.69 23.44
CA ILE A 254 3.22 -3.61 23.60
C ILE A 254 3.98 -3.74 22.28
N PRO A 255 3.69 -4.73 21.39
CA PRO A 255 4.40 -4.85 20.13
C PRO A 255 4.23 -3.60 19.25
N PHE A 256 3.02 -3.03 19.20
CA PHE A 256 2.75 -1.82 18.43
C PHE A 256 3.46 -0.59 19.01
N THR A 257 3.25 -0.31 20.29
CA THR A 257 3.77 0.91 20.92
C THR A 257 5.29 0.96 20.93
N LYS A 258 5.94 -0.18 21.16
CA LYS A 258 7.40 -0.25 21.16
C LYS A 258 7.97 -0.14 19.75
N THR A 259 7.35 -0.77 18.75
CA THR A 259 7.80 -0.63 17.36
C THR A 259 7.63 0.81 16.86
N MET A 260 6.50 1.47 17.18
CA MET A 260 6.32 2.90 16.89
C MET A 260 7.39 3.79 17.52
N ALA A 261 7.90 3.42 18.69
CA ALA A 261 8.95 4.17 19.39
C ALA A 261 10.36 3.89 18.84
N SER A 262 10.59 2.75 18.20
CA SER A 262 11.91 2.29 17.73
C SER A 262 12.17 2.53 16.25
N HIS A 263 11.12 2.68 15.43
CA HIS A 263 11.20 2.75 13.97
C HIS A 263 10.59 4.04 13.44
N ASP A 264 11.03 4.43 12.23
CA ASP A 264 10.44 5.54 11.49
C ASP A 264 9.02 5.16 11.03
N THR A 265 8.02 5.84 11.58
CA THR A 265 6.61 5.56 11.31
C THR A 265 6.18 5.83 9.86
N THR A 266 7.02 6.45 9.04
CA THR A 266 6.75 6.61 7.60
C THR A 266 7.06 5.34 6.80
N LYS A 267 7.79 4.38 7.38
CA LYS A 267 8.21 3.14 6.72
C LYS A 267 7.21 2.00 6.88
N PHE A 268 6.24 2.15 7.75
CA PHE A 268 5.23 1.12 7.97
C PHE A 268 3.83 1.69 8.12
N VAL A 269 2.86 0.83 7.89
CA VAL A 269 1.45 1.12 8.06
C VAL A 269 0.89 0.33 9.25
N ILE A 270 -0.21 0.79 9.83
CA ILE A 270 -0.96 0.02 10.84
C ILE A 270 -2.30 -0.39 10.23
N LEU A 271 -2.56 -1.72 10.22
CA LEU A 271 -3.85 -2.28 9.84
C LEU A 271 -4.70 -2.43 11.11
N VAL A 272 -5.94 -1.89 11.04
CA VAL A 272 -6.86 -1.85 12.18
C VAL A 272 -7.94 -2.91 12.03
N SER A 273 -8.06 -3.77 13.04
CA SER A 273 -8.98 -4.91 13.06
C SER A 273 -10.47 -4.52 13.10
N HIS A 274 -11.32 -5.50 12.82
CA HIS A 274 -12.78 -5.35 12.93
C HIS A 274 -13.36 -5.86 14.25
N LEU A 275 -12.54 -6.07 15.27
CA LEU A 275 -13.02 -6.48 16.57
C LEU A 275 -13.51 -5.29 17.42
N VAL A 276 -14.50 -5.55 18.29
CA VAL A 276 -15.00 -4.57 19.25
C VAL A 276 -14.18 -4.69 20.55
N TYR A 277 -13.65 -3.57 21.04
CA TYR A 277 -12.87 -3.50 22.28
C TYR A 277 -13.60 -2.66 23.31
N THR A 278 -14.38 -3.32 24.18
CA THR A 278 -15.26 -2.62 25.13
C THR A 278 -14.52 -1.68 26.11
N GLY A 279 -13.23 -1.91 26.32
CA GLY A 279 -12.37 -1.02 27.08
C GLY A 279 -12.10 0.34 26.42
N PHE A 280 -12.30 0.48 25.11
CA PHE A 280 -12.12 1.71 24.33
C PHE A 280 -13.44 2.19 23.72
N ASP A 281 -14.15 1.32 23.01
CA ASP A 281 -15.41 1.58 22.33
C ASP A 281 -16.25 0.29 22.36
N ALA A 282 -17.42 0.34 22.97
CA ALA A 282 -18.31 -0.82 23.08
C ALA A 282 -19.31 -0.91 21.91
N GLU A 283 -19.39 0.12 21.07
CA GLU A 283 -20.40 0.23 20.03
C GLU A 283 -19.85 -0.08 18.63
N HIS A 284 -18.58 0.28 18.38
CA HIS A 284 -17.98 0.16 17.06
C HIS A 284 -16.78 -0.78 17.06
N PRO A 285 -16.58 -1.55 15.98
CA PRO A 285 -15.32 -2.26 15.75
C PRO A 285 -14.16 -1.27 15.59
N ALA A 286 -12.95 -1.70 15.90
CA ALA A 286 -11.77 -0.83 15.94
C ALA A 286 -11.56 -0.02 14.65
N SER A 287 -11.79 -0.62 13.49
CA SER A 287 -11.68 0.03 12.16
C SER A 287 -12.69 1.15 11.90
N LEU A 288 -13.77 1.21 12.67
CA LEU A 288 -14.84 2.22 12.60
C LEU A 288 -14.90 3.10 13.85
N SER A 289 -13.93 2.94 14.77
CA SER A 289 -13.93 3.57 16.10
C SER A 289 -13.03 4.79 16.15
N TRP A 290 -13.60 5.98 16.26
CA TRP A 290 -12.86 7.22 16.51
C TRP A 290 -12.02 7.16 17.80
N PRO A 291 -12.56 6.62 18.96
CA PRO A 291 -11.76 6.43 20.17
C PRO A 291 -10.51 5.56 19.98
N ILE A 292 -10.53 4.59 19.04
CA ILE A 292 -9.38 3.70 18.81
C ILE A 292 -8.43 4.31 17.76
N ILE A 293 -8.94 4.76 16.62
CA ILE A 293 -8.07 5.24 15.53
C ILE A 293 -7.55 6.64 15.84
N THR A 294 -8.44 7.58 16.13
CA THR A 294 -8.04 8.98 16.32
C THR A 294 -7.51 9.21 17.74
N ASP A 295 -8.29 8.84 18.76
CA ASP A 295 -7.95 9.22 20.13
C ASP A 295 -6.78 8.41 20.68
N LEU A 296 -6.83 7.07 20.54
CA LEU A 296 -5.74 6.21 21.01
C LEU A 296 -4.54 6.26 20.06
N LEU A 297 -4.70 5.88 18.79
CA LEU A 297 -3.56 5.65 17.88
C LEU A 297 -2.92 6.96 17.43
N ARG A 298 -3.71 7.91 16.88
CA ARG A 298 -3.17 9.19 16.41
C ARG A 298 -2.72 10.11 17.56
N ASN A 299 -3.64 10.39 18.49
CA ASN A 299 -3.41 11.40 19.53
C ASN A 299 -2.65 10.83 20.72
N GLY A 300 -3.06 9.68 21.25
CA GLY A 300 -2.48 9.07 22.44
C GLY A 300 -1.10 8.49 22.20
N LEU A 301 -0.94 7.70 21.14
CA LEU A 301 0.31 7.05 20.76
C LEU A 301 1.14 7.85 19.76
N GLN A 302 0.64 9.00 19.28
CA GLN A 302 1.33 9.92 18.36
C GLN A 302 1.82 9.27 17.06
N TYR A 303 1.09 8.26 16.57
CA TYR A 303 1.44 7.58 15.32
C TYR A 303 1.32 8.53 14.12
N LYS A 304 2.36 8.61 13.27
CA LYS A 304 2.44 9.53 12.11
C LYS A 304 2.39 8.82 10.75
N GLY A 305 2.46 7.48 10.73
CA GLY A 305 2.32 6.69 9.51
C GLY A 305 0.88 6.55 9.03
N LEU A 306 0.65 5.77 7.99
CA LEU A 306 -0.68 5.52 7.44
C LEU A 306 -1.45 4.49 8.26
N ILE A 307 -2.74 4.73 8.42
CA ILE A 307 -3.69 3.82 9.05
C ILE A 307 -4.61 3.26 7.96
N ILE A 308 -4.60 1.94 7.83
CA ILE A 308 -5.40 1.19 6.86
C ILE A 308 -6.39 0.34 7.63
N THR A 309 -7.62 0.23 7.18
CA THR A 309 -8.59 -0.70 7.75
C THR A 309 -8.22 -2.13 7.38
N ASP A 310 -8.67 -3.12 8.14
CA ASP A 310 -8.80 -4.48 7.62
C ASP A 310 -9.83 -4.51 6.49
N ASP A 311 -9.97 -5.66 5.80
CA ASP A 311 -10.86 -5.78 4.63
C ASP A 311 -12.33 -5.54 5.00
N MET A 312 -12.93 -4.51 4.41
CA MET A 312 -14.32 -4.12 4.67
C MET A 312 -15.35 -5.14 4.15
N GLU A 313 -14.93 -6.16 3.43
CA GLU A 313 -15.81 -7.26 3.00
C GLU A 313 -15.90 -8.39 4.04
N MET A 314 -15.15 -8.31 5.15
CA MET A 314 -15.22 -9.31 6.22
C MET A 314 -16.56 -9.28 6.93
N GLY A 315 -17.07 -10.48 7.28
CA GLY A 315 -18.38 -10.67 7.95
C GLY A 315 -18.54 -9.89 9.26
N ALA A 316 -17.44 -9.54 9.92
CA ALA A 316 -17.44 -8.77 11.16
C ALA A 316 -18.08 -7.36 11.02
N VAL A 317 -18.06 -6.75 9.84
CA VAL A 317 -18.57 -5.38 9.61
C VAL A 317 -19.72 -5.30 8.60
N THR A 318 -19.83 -6.25 7.67
CA THR A 318 -20.83 -6.20 6.59
C THR A 318 -22.28 -6.46 7.05
N GLY A 319 -22.47 -7.07 8.21
CA GLY A 319 -23.81 -7.45 8.70
C GLY A 319 -24.70 -6.30 9.20
N GLN A 320 -24.13 -5.10 9.41
CA GLN A 320 -24.84 -3.97 10.05
C GLN A 320 -24.85 -2.70 9.21
N HIS A 321 -23.97 -2.55 8.23
CA HIS A 321 -23.79 -1.32 7.45
C HIS A 321 -23.67 -1.61 5.96
N SER A 322 -24.12 -0.68 5.12
CA SER A 322 -23.85 -0.72 3.68
C SER A 322 -22.37 -0.41 3.41
N PHE A 323 -21.82 -0.90 2.30
CA PHE A 323 -20.44 -0.56 1.91
C PHE A 323 -20.24 0.95 1.77
N ARG A 324 -21.27 1.68 1.31
CA ARG A 324 -21.25 3.16 1.25
C ARG A 324 -21.01 3.78 2.63
N ASP A 325 -21.68 3.25 3.67
CA ASP A 325 -21.57 3.78 5.04
C ASP A 325 -20.25 3.34 5.69
N LEU A 326 -19.80 2.09 5.45
CA LEU A 326 -18.54 1.57 5.99
C LEU A 326 -17.35 2.47 5.62
N GLY A 327 -17.25 2.90 4.35
CA GLY A 327 -16.20 3.81 3.91
C GLY A 327 -16.26 5.16 4.63
N VAL A 328 -17.45 5.74 4.76
CA VAL A 328 -17.65 7.03 5.45
C VAL A 328 -17.32 6.93 6.93
N MET A 329 -17.73 5.86 7.60
CA MET A 329 -17.46 5.63 9.02
C MET A 329 -15.95 5.45 9.27
N ALA A 330 -15.25 4.65 8.44
CA ALA A 330 -13.81 4.42 8.57
C ALA A 330 -13.00 5.73 8.43
N ILE A 331 -13.32 6.55 7.42
CA ILE A 331 -12.64 7.84 7.22
C ILE A 331 -12.92 8.80 8.37
N ASN A 332 -14.17 8.88 8.84
CA ASN A 332 -14.51 9.70 10.00
C ASN A 332 -13.89 9.20 11.31
N ALA A 333 -13.68 7.89 11.45
CA ALA A 333 -12.95 7.32 12.57
C ALA A 333 -11.44 7.69 12.56
N GLY A 334 -10.88 8.03 11.39
CA GLY A 334 -9.50 8.49 11.26
C GLY A 334 -8.62 7.61 10.38
N ALA A 335 -9.15 6.59 9.69
CA ALA A 335 -8.40 5.79 8.73
C ALA A 335 -7.98 6.63 7.52
N ASP A 336 -6.77 6.41 7.00
CA ASP A 336 -6.26 7.09 5.81
C ASP A 336 -6.63 6.35 4.53
N ILE A 337 -6.65 5.02 4.60
CA ILE A 337 -6.95 4.14 3.47
C ILE A 337 -7.99 3.11 3.92
N VAL A 338 -9.01 2.94 3.09
CA VAL A 338 -10.05 1.90 3.25
C VAL A 338 -9.70 0.74 2.33
N LEU A 339 -9.63 -0.47 2.89
CA LEU A 339 -9.28 -1.69 2.18
C LEU A 339 -10.53 -2.47 1.77
N ILE A 340 -10.66 -2.80 0.49
CA ILE A 340 -11.72 -3.64 -0.09
C ILE A 340 -11.06 -4.60 -1.07
N CYS A 341 -11.22 -5.92 -0.88
CA CYS A 341 -10.31 -6.90 -1.46
C CYS A 341 -10.87 -7.70 -2.64
N HIS A 342 -12.19 -7.80 -2.82
CA HIS A 342 -12.75 -8.89 -3.61
C HIS A 342 -13.69 -8.48 -4.74
N GLU A 343 -14.65 -7.57 -4.49
CA GLU A 343 -15.74 -7.29 -5.40
C GLU A 343 -15.74 -5.83 -5.89
N TYR A 344 -15.56 -5.63 -7.18
CA TYR A 344 -15.59 -4.29 -7.79
C TYR A 344 -16.86 -3.50 -7.49
N GLY A 345 -17.99 -4.21 -7.29
CA GLY A 345 -19.26 -3.59 -6.87
C GLY A 345 -19.16 -2.94 -5.50
N HIS A 346 -18.53 -3.61 -4.55
CA HIS A 346 -18.32 -3.11 -3.18
C HIS A 346 -17.30 -1.96 -3.16
N GLU A 347 -16.21 -2.10 -3.90
CA GLU A 347 -15.21 -1.03 -4.07
C GLU A 347 -15.85 0.26 -4.59
N LYS A 348 -16.72 0.12 -5.62
CA LYS A 348 -17.51 1.22 -6.16
C LYS A 348 -18.43 1.85 -5.11
N GLU A 349 -19.14 1.04 -4.34
CA GLU A 349 -20.06 1.55 -3.32
C GLU A 349 -19.33 2.33 -2.24
N VAL A 350 -18.18 1.83 -1.75
CA VAL A 350 -17.32 2.53 -0.78
C VAL A 350 -16.85 3.87 -1.36
N TYR A 351 -16.31 3.87 -2.58
CA TYR A 351 -15.86 5.09 -3.26
C TYR A 351 -16.99 6.12 -3.38
N ASP A 352 -18.15 5.72 -3.93
CA ASP A 352 -19.31 6.59 -4.12
C ASP A 352 -19.82 7.14 -2.78
N GLY A 353 -19.74 6.33 -1.70
CA GLY A 353 -20.10 6.74 -0.35
C GLY A 353 -19.20 7.86 0.17
N ILE A 354 -17.89 7.68 0.08
CA ILE A 354 -16.89 8.65 0.54
C ILE A 354 -16.99 9.94 -0.28
N LEU A 355 -17.08 9.82 -1.62
CA LEU A 355 -17.17 11.00 -2.51
C LEU A 355 -18.44 11.81 -2.26
N ALA A 356 -19.58 11.13 -2.08
CA ALA A 356 -20.82 11.81 -1.73
C ALA A 356 -20.73 12.50 -0.38
N ALA A 357 -20.17 11.82 0.64
CA ALA A 357 -20.00 12.38 1.97
C ALA A 357 -19.03 13.56 2.03
N LEU A 358 -18.00 13.57 1.18
CA LEU A 358 -17.11 14.72 1.01
C LEU A 358 -17.87 15.90 0.39
N LYS A 359 -18.69 15.67 -0.65
CA LYS A 359 -19.44 16.71 -1.35
C LYS A 359 -20.56 17.31 -0.51
N ASP A 360 -21.20 16.52 0.34
CA ASP A 360 -22.29 16.99 1.23
C ASP A 360 -21.83 17.40 2.64
N GLY A 361 -20.52 17.28 2.93
CA GLY A 361 -19.90 17.73 4.18
C GLY A 361 -20.01 16.76 5.36
N ARG A 362 -20.51 15.53 5.17
CA ARG A 362 -20.48 14.47 6.21
C ARG A 362 -19.05 14.00 6.52
N ILE A 363 -18.15 14.11 5.57
CA ILE A 363 -16.70 14.03 5.80
C ILE A 363 -16.12 15.44 5.65
N PRO A 364 -15.48 16.01 6.67
CA PRO A 364 -14.81 17.30 6.54
C PRO A 364 -13.74 17.29 5.46
N ARG A 365 -13.69 18.31 4.61
CA ARG A 365 -12.67 18.42 3.54
C ARG A 365 -11.25 18.31 4.08
N SER A 366 -10.96 18.97 5.21
CA SER A 366 -9.67 18.87 5.88
C SER A 366 -9.28 17.45 6.22
N ARG A 367 -10.25 16.58 6.62
CA ARG A 367 -9.98 15.18 6.94
C ARG A 367 -9.46 14.41 5.71
N VAL A 368 -10.09 14.62 4.54
CA VAL A 368 -9.64 14.02 3.28
C VAL A 368 -8.28 14.57 2.88
N GLU A 369 -8.09 15.89 2.96
CA GLU A 369 -6.83 16.54 2.58
C GLU A 369 -5.66 16.09 3.47
N ASP A 370 -5.86 15.93 4.78
CA ASP A 370 -4.84 15.46 5.71
C ASP A 370 -4.41 14.03 5.40
N SER A 371 -5.37 13.13 5.10
CA SER A 371 -5.07 11.76 4.68
C SER A 371 -4.31 11.74 3.35
N VAL A 372 -4.79 12.45 2.35
CA VAL A 372 -4.17 12.45 1.02
C VAL A 372 -2.76 13.04 1.08
N LYS A 373 -2.53 14.10 1.86
CA LYS A 373 -1.18 14.63 2.11
C LYS A 373 -0.25 13.59 2.72
N SER A 374 -0.75 12.84 3.70
CA SER A 374 0.02 11.76 4.34
C SER A 374 0.34 10.64 3.34
N ILE A 375 -0.64 10.20 2.55
CA ILE A 375 -0.47 9.17 1.52
C ILE A 375 0.54 9.62 0.46
N VAL A 376 0.36 10.81 -0.11
CA VAL A 376 1.26 11.36 -1.13
C VAL A 376 2.67 11.53 -0.58
N LYS A 377 2.81 12.05 0.64
CA LYS A 377 4.12 12.22 1.29
C LYS A 377 4.87 10.89 1.41
N ILE A 378 4.21 9.85 1.91
CA ILE A 378 4.83 8.53 2.09
C ILE A 378 5.17 7.90 0.73
N LYS A 379 4.31 8.03 -0.28
CA LYS A 379 4.62 7.60 -1.65
C LYS A 379 5.85 8.30 -2.21
N LEU A 380 5.95 9.61 -2.05
CA LEU A 380 7.12 10.38 -2.52
C LEU A 380 8.42 10.01 -1.78
N LEU A 381 8.33 9.67 -0.50
CA LEU A 381 9.49 9.29 0.31
C LEU A 381 10.01 7.89 -0.05
N HIS A 382 9.12 6.94 -0.37
CA HIS A 382 9.48 5.53 -0.45
C HIS A 382 9.35 4.90 -1.84
N LEU A 383 8.64 5.52 -2.79
CA LEU A 383 8.40 4.94 -4.12
C LEU A 383 9.06 5.71 -5.27
N ASN A 384 9.58 6.92 -5.05
CA ASN A 384 10.16 7.74 -6.14
C ASN A 384 11.55 7.29 -6.61
N GLU A 385 12.27 6.48 -5.84
CA GLU A 385 13.59 5.99 -6.25
C GLU A 385 13.51 4.96 -7.40
N GLU A 386 12.35 4.35 -7.63
CA GLU A 386 12.16 3.31 -8.66
C GLU A 386 11.78 3.87 -10.04
N ILE A 387 11.40 5.14 -10.14
CA ILE A 387 11.01 5.79 -11.41
C ILE A 387 12.24 6.38 -12.13
N ASN A 388 13.37 6.56 -11.44
CA ASN A 388 14.58 7.21 -11.95
C ASN A 388 15.74 6.24 -12.25
N ASN A 389 15.53 4.94 -12.22
CA ASN A 389 16.46 3.89 -12.66
C ASN A 389 15.82 3.03 -13.76
#